data_412a8e3760b7a4881e82a9c102c11e27
#
_entry.id   412a8e3760b7a4881e82a9c102c11e27
#
_cell.length_a   1.000
_cell.length_b   1.000
_cell.length_c   1.000
_cell.angle_alpha   90.00
_cell.angle_beta   90.00
_cell.angle_gamma   90.00
#
_symmetry.space_group_name_H-M   'P 1'
#
loop_
_entity.id
_entity.type
_entity.pdbx_description
1 polymer ?
#
loop_
_entity_poly.entity_id
_entity_poly.type
_entity_poly.pdbx_seq_one_letter_code
_entity_poly.pdbx_strand_id
1 'polypeptide(L)'
;AIIACYLFSTGYAAINGPLYEGPKGAAGFFWFINSLIVFTFLITYTLILIRTTIRSEEAMKQMSYVDHLTGLYNRHYMMEQLSAIDSFDPSAAVIMIDIDDFKKINDIYGHNAGDYVLKNLSDIMRSSCEGNVISRWGGEEFLILSTGSKDIHSRMEDLRKKVESTDFVFDGNKIDVTITIGLAEKKDTRSIDKWIQRADEKLYQGKNSGKNVVIV
;
A
#
# COMPACT_ATOMS: atom_id res chain seq x y z
N ALA A 1 -5.45 -1.18 39.72
CA ALA A 1 -5.94 -0.69 41.01
C ALA A 1 -7.45 -0.99 41.18
N ILE A 2 -8.35 -0.54 40.29
CA ILE A 2 -9.83 -0.69 40.42
C ILE A 2 -10.26 -2.15 40.51
N ILE A 3 -9.74 -3.02 39.64
CA ILE A 3 -10.06 -4.46 39.67
C ILE A 3 -9.60 -5.12 40.98
N ALA A 4 -8.40 -4.75 41.45
CA ALA A 4 -7.87 -5.27 42.71
C ALA A 4 -8.72 -4.82 43.91
N CYS A 5 -9.15 -3.58 43.95
CA CYS A 5 -10.07 -3.05 44.97
C CYS A 5 -11.44 -3.77 44.91
N TYR A 6 -11.94 -4.00 43.70
CA TYR A 6 -13.18 -4.73 43.50
C TYR A 6 -13.08 -6.18 44.01
N LEU A 7 -12.05 -6.92 43.60
CA LEU A 7 -11.83 -8.31 44.06
C LEU A 7 -11.59 -8.39 45.57
N PHE A 8 -10.84 -7.42 46.13
CA PHE A 8 -10.61 -7.38 47.56
C PHE A 8 -11.91 -7.11 48.33
N SER A 9 -12.70 -6.13 47.90
CA SER A 9 -13.97 -5.80 48.56
C SER A 9 -14.99 -6.92 48.46
N THR A 10 -15.03 -7.64 47.31
CA THR A 10 -15.90 -8.81 47.12
C THR A 10 -15.47 -9.98 47.96
N GLY A 11 -14.17 -10.27 47.97
CA GLY A 11 -13.60 -11.35 48.81
C GLY A 11 -13.80 -11.07 50.29
N TYR A 12 -13.57 -9.83 50.75
CA TYR A 12 -13.78 -9.45 52.13
C TYR A 12 -15.23 -9.60 52.56
N ALA A 13 -16.19 -9.13 51.76
CA ALA A 13 -17.61 -9.25 52.05
C ALA A 13 -18.11 -10.73 52.05
N ALA A 14 -17.52 -11.58 51.20
CA ALA A 14 -17.84 -12.99 51.15
C ALA A 14 -17.40 -13.76 52.42
N ILE A 15 -16.26 -13.34 53.02
CA ILE A 15 -15.69 -13.97 54.22
C ILE A 15 -16.29 -13.42 55.51
N ASN A 16 -16.46 -12.11 55.61
CA ASN A 16 -16.82 -11.43 56.85
C ASN A 16 -18.28 -10.96 56.91
N GLY A 17 -19.06 -11.20 55.85
CA GLY A 17 -20.41 -10.65 55.71
C GLY A 17 -20.43 -9.22 55.26
N PRO A 18 -21.58 -8.69 54.83
CA PRO A 18 -21.70 -7.30 54.35
C PRO A 18 -21.49 -6.32 55.50
N LEU A 19 -20.69 -5.28 55.25
CA LEU A 19 -20.43 -4.16 56.19
C LEU A 19 -21.67 -3.34 56.52
N TYR A 20 -22.76 -3.55 55.81
CA TYR A 20 -24.03 -2.86 55.95
C TYR A 20 -25.22 -3.81 55.76
N GLU A 21 -26.13 -3.88 56.76
CA GLU A 21 -27.38 -4.64 56.68
C GLU A 21 -28.45 -3.78 55.97
N GLY A 22 -28.50 -3.91 54.63
CA GLY A 22 -29.54 -3.32 53.81
C GLY A 22 -30.76 -4.22 53.61
N PRO A 23 -31.84 -3.72 52.96
CA PRO A 23 -33.01 -4.55 52.60
C PRO A 23 -32.63 -5.83 51.87
N LYS A 24 -33.27 -6.97 52.23
CA LYS A 24 -33.01 -8.23 51.57
C LYS A 24 -33.23 -8.12 50.05
N GLY A 25 -32.16 -8.31 49.25
CA GLY A 25 -32.15 -8.14 47.81
C GLY A 25 -31.41 -6.91 47.30
N ALA A 26 -31.25 -5.81 48.08
CA ALA A 26 -30.53 -4.65 47.66
C ALA A 26 -29.04 -4.92 47.40
N ALA A 27 -28.43 -5.79 48.19
CA ALA A 27 -27.03 -6.20 48.00
C ALA A 27 -26.83 -6.93 46.65
N GLY A 28 -27.71 -7.86 46.29
CA GLY A 28 -27.64 -8.58 45.02
C GLY A 28 -27.78 -7.63 43.79
N PHE A 29 -28.70 -6.68 43.86
CA PHE A 29 -28.88 -5.65 42.83
C PHE A 29 -27.64 -4.75 42.70
N PHE A 30 -27.07 -4.32 43.81
CA PHE A 30 -25.84 -3.52 43.82
C PHE A 30 -24.65 -4.26 43.16
N TRP A 31 -24.49 -5.53 43.50
CA TRP A 31 -23.47 -6.40 42.90
C TRP A 31 -23.67 -6.57 41.40
N PHE A 32 -24.89 -6.80 40.95
CA PHE A 32 -25.20 -6.91 39.53
C PHE A 32 -24.84 -5.63 38.78
N ILE A 33 -25.24 -4.47 39.26
CA ILE A 33 -24.93 -3.17 38.64
C ILE A 33 -23.44 -2.91 38.62
N ASN A 34 -22.70 -3.14 39.71
CA ASN A 34 -21.25 -2.99 39.74
C ASN A 34 -20.54 -3.90 38.75
N SER A 35 -20.98 -5.16 38.67
CA SER A 35 -20.43 -6.11 37.70
C SER A 35 -20.67 -5.63 36.27
N LEU A 36 -21.85 -5.15 35.93
CA LEU A 36 -22.20 -4.61 34.63
C LEU A 36 -21.31 -3.40 34.25
N ILE A 37 -21.12 -2.49 35.22
CA ILE A 37 -20.24 -1.32 35.03
C ILE A 37 -18.81 -1.76 34.75
N VAL A 38 -18.27 -2.70 35.55
CA VAL A 38 -16.89 -3.21 35.35
C VAL A 38 -16.75 -3.92 34.01
N PHE A 39 -17.69 -4.75 33.60
CA PHE A 39 -17.67 -5.42 32.30
C PHE A 39 -17.77 -4.43 31.15
N THR A 40 -18.66 -3.43 31.24
CA THR A 40 -18.78 -2.39 30.21
C THR A 40 -17.48 -1.60 30.09
N PHE A 41 -16.86 -1.24 31.23
CA PHE A 41 -15.56 -0.55 31.23
C PHE A 41 -14.46 -1.41 30.59
N LEU A 42 -14.37 -2.70 30.95
CA LEU A 42 -13.37 -3.61 30.35
C LEU A 42 -13.55 -3.78 28.86
N ILE A 43 -14.78 -3.94 28.40
CA ILE A 43 -15.08 -4.05 26.98
C ILE A 43 -14.70 -2.77 26.23
N THR A 44 -15.13 -1.62 26.72
CA THR A 44 -14.81 -0.32 26.09
C THR A 44 -13.30 -0.05 26.09
N TYR A 45 -12.61 -0.34 27.18
CA TYR A 45 -11.15 -0.19 27.25
C TYR A 45 -10.43 -1.12 26.24
N THR A 46 -10.85 -2.39 26.16
CA THR A 46 -10.29 -3.36 25.21
C THR A 46 -10.53 -2.90 23.76
N LEU A 47 -11.72 -2.41 23.43
CA LEU A 47 -12.02 -1.90 22.10
C LEU A 47 -11.18 -0.65 21.75
N ILE A 48 -10.94 0.23 22.71
CA ILE A 48 -10.06 1.38 22.52
C ILE A 48 -8.62 0.94 22.28
N LEU A 49 -8.10 -0.02 23.06
CA LEU A 49 -6.75 -0.56 22.87
C LEU A 49 -6.60 -1.20 21.49
N ILE A 50 -7.53 -2.04 21.08
CA ILE A 50 -7.50 -2.66 19.74
C ILE A 50 -7.47 -1.59 18.65
N ARG A 51 -8.33 -0.58 18.73
CA ARG A 51 -8.37 0.52 17.76
C ARG A 51 -7.06 1.32 17.71
N THR A 52 -6.47 1.62 18.87
CA THR A 52 -5.19 2.37 18.93
C THR A 52 -4.04 1.55 18.37
N THR A 53 -3.99 0.23 18.66
CA THR A 53 -2.96 -0.67 18.11
C THR A 53 -3.06 -0.77 16.59
N ILE A 54 -4.26 -1.01 16.05
CA ILE A 54 -4.48 -1.08 14.60
C ILE A 54 -4.06 0.24 13.92
N ARG A 55 -4.46 1.39 14.47
CA ARG A 55 -4.06 2.71 13.93
C ARG A 55 -2.55 2.94 13.97
N SER A 56 -1.89 2.49 15.03
CA SER A 56 -0.43 2.60 15.16
C SER A 56 0.29 1.72 14.14
N GLU A 57 -0.20 0.49 13.90
CA GLU A 57 0.34 -0.41 12.87
C GLU A 57 0.13 0.16 11.47
N GLU A 58 -1.04 0.71 11.18
CA GLU A 58 -1.32 1.38 9.90
C GLU A 58 -0.42 2.59 9.69
N ALA A 59 -0.22 3.43 10.72
CA ALA A 59 0.68 4.57 10.66
C ALA A 59 2.13 4.16 10.43
N MET A 60 2.61 3.08 11.08
CA MET A 60 3.96 2.54 10.84
C MET A 60 4.12 1.96 9.44
N LYS A 61 3.09 1.29 8.90
CA LYS A 61 3.10 0.81 7.50
C LYS A 61 3.14 1.98 6.51
N GLN A 62 2.45 3.08 6.81
CA GLN A 62 2.50 4.30 5.97
C GLN A 62 3.84 5.03 6.05
N MET A 63 4.58 4.92 7.16
CA MET A 63 5.92 5.52 7.30
C MET A 63 7.01 4.78 6.51
N SER A 64 6.78 3.57 6.02
CA SER A 64 7.73 2.91 5.13
C SER A 64 7.59 3.48 3.73
N TYR A 65 8.66 4.06 3.18
CA TYR A 65 8.69 4.59 1.80
C TYR A 65 8.96 3.52 0.73
N VAL A 66 9.17 2.29 1.14
CA VAL A 66 9.62 1.20 0.27
C VAL A 66 8.57 0.09 0.22
N ASP A 67 8.29 -0.43 -0.97
CA ASP A 67 7.51 -1.64 -1.18
C ASP A 67 8.35 -2.87 -0.82
N HIS A 68 7.84 -3.69 0.10
CA HIS A 68 8.57 -4.83 0.66
C HIS A 68 8.86 -5.93 -0.36
N LEU A 69 8.03 -6.08 -1.40
CA LEU A 69 8.22 -7.12 -2.40
C LEU A 69 9.30 -6.75 -3.40
N THR A 70 9.25 -5.51 -3.90
CA THR A 70 10.06 -5.06 -5.03
C THR A 70 11.29 -4.26 -4.62
N GLY A 71 11.32 -3.72 -3.39
CA GLY A 71 12.37 -2.82 -2.92
C GLY A 71 12.38 -1.46 -3.64
N LEU A 72 11.40 -1.17 -4.49
CA LEU A 72 11.16 0.15 -5.05
C LEU A 72 10.45 1.05 -4.04
N TYR A 73 10.36 2.34 -4.33
CA TYR A 73 9.52 3.20 -3.53
C TYR A 73 8.05 2.79 -3.64
N ASN A 74 7.26 3.14 -2.64
CA ASN A 74 5.82 2.93 -2.67
C ASN A 74 5.09 4.19 -3.15
N ARG A 75 3.77 4.07 -3.31
CA ARG A 75 2.89 5.17 -3.73
C ARG A 75 3.00 6.39 -2.82
N HIS A 76 3.18 6.18 -1.51
CA HIS A 76 3.26 7.29 -0.56
C HIS A 76 4.48 8.19 -0.82
N TYR A 77 5.66 7.58 -0.95
CA TYR A 77 6.88 8.30 -1.30
C TYR A 77 6.76 9.02 -2.65
N MET A 78 6.19 8.35 -3.66
CA MET A 78 5.99 8.95 -4.97
C MET A 78 5.10 10.20 -4.90
N MET A 79 4.02 10.19 -4.12
CA MET A 79 3.15 11.35 -3.95
C MET A 79 3.86 12.53 -3.30
N GLU A 80 4.75 12.28 -2.34
CA GLU A 80 5.58 13.33 -1.74
C GLU A 80 6.54 13.93 -2.79
N GLN A 81 7.20 13.09 -3.59
CA GLN A 81 8.12 13.55 -4.64
C GLN A 81 7.37 14.37 -5.71
N LEU A 82 6.20 13.92 -6.15
CA LEU A 82 5.36 14.67 -7.08
C LEU A 82 4.94 16.03 -6.52
N SER A 83 4.68 16.09 -5.22
CA SER A 83 4.30 17.33 -4.53
C SER A 83 5.45 18.33 -4.38
N ALA A 84 6.67 17.82 -4.35
CA ALA A 84 7.89 18.64 -4.23
C ALA A 84 8.38 19.22 -5.58
N ILE A 85 7.88 18.70 -6.71
CA ILE A 85 8.27 19.21 -8.03
C ILE A 85 7.71 20.60 -8.26
N ASP A 86 8.60 21.50 -8.66
CA ASP A 86 8.22 22.85 -9.07
C ASP A 86 7.15 22.81 -10.17
N SER A 87 6.10 23.59 -9.97
CA SER A 87 4.98 23.70 -10.92
C SER A 87 5.40 24.12 -12.34
N PHE A 88 6.62 24.61 -12.52
CA PHE A 88 7.14 25.16 -13.76
C PHE A 88 8.24 24.33 -14.42
N ASP A 89 8.53 23.10 -13.95
CA ASP A 89 9.49 22.25 -14.68
C ASP A 89 8.81 21.54 -15.87
N PRO A 90 8.94 22.08 -17.10
CA PRO A 90 8.32 21.51 -18.30
C PRO A 90 8.99 20.20 -18.75
N SER A 91 10.18 19.89 -18.20
CA SER A 91 10.93 18.69 -18.54
C SER A 91 10.54 17.47 -17.71
N ALA A 92 9.70 17.67 -16.69
CA ALA A 92 9.22 16.59 -15.88
C ALA A 92 8.17 15.76 -16.61
N ALA A 93 8.23 14.43 -16.45
CA ALA A 93 7.27 13.48 -16.98
C ALA A 93 6.87 12.44 -15.93
N VAL A 94 5.60 12.07 -15.97
CA VAL A 94 5.05 10.93 -15.22
C VAL A 94 4.78 9.79 -16.18
N ILE A 95 5.25 8.61 -15.84
CA ILE A 95 5.15 7.43 -16.67
C ILE A 95 4.44 6.33 -15.86
N MET A 96 3.27 5.93 -16.32
CA MET A 96 2.53 4.80 -15.77
C MET A 96 2.87 3.54 -16.57
N ILE A 97 3.20 2.46 -15.86
CA ILE A 97 3.60 1.18 -16.44
C ILE A 97 2.76 0.09 -15.81
N ASP A 98 2.32 -0.85 -16.61
CA ASP A 98 1.56 -2.01 -16.15
C ASP A 98 2.02 -3.27 -16.88
N ILE A 99 2.12 -4.39 -16.17
CA ILE A 99 2.49 -5.69 -16.73
C ILE A 99 1.31 -6.25 -17.51
N ASP A 100 1.57 -6.61 -18.76
CA ASP A 100 0.54 -7.16 -19.64
C ASP A 100 0.11 -8.54 -19.19
N ASP A 101 -1.21 -8.74 -19.09
CA ASP A 101 -1.81 -10.03 -18.72
C ASP A 101 -1.30 -10.63 -17.39
N PHE A 102 -0.88 -9.82 -16.42
CA PHE A 102 -0.29 -10.28 -15.16
C PHE A 102 -1.18 -11.28 -14.42
N LYS A 103 -2.50 -11.09 -14.47
CA LYS A 103 -3.44 -12.05 -13.91
C LYS A 103 -3.29 -13.44 -14.54
N LYS A 104 -3.08 -13.54 -15.84
CA LYS A 104 -2.85 -14.84 -16.52
C LYS A 104 -1.55 -15.49 -16.04
N ILE A 105 -0.50 -14.71 -15.79
CA ILE A 105 0.76 -15.23 -15.22
C ILE A 105 0.47 -15.87 -13.85
N ASN A 106 -0.25 -15.17 -12.98
CA ASN A 106 -0.64 -15.72 -11.68
C ASN A 106 -1.53 -16.97 -11.79
N ASP A 107 -2.51 -16.94 -12.69
CA ASP A 107 -3.46 -18.04 -12.86
C ASP A 107 -2.78 -19.31 -13.42
N ILE A 108 -1.75 -19.18 -14.27
CA ILE A 108 -1.04 -20.30 -14.91
C ILE A 108 0.11 -20.80 -14.03
N TYR A 109 0.94 -19.89 -13.50
CA TYR A 109 2.21 -20.23 -12.85
C TYR A 109 2.18 -20.03 -11.32
N GLY A 110 1.07 -19.53 -10.77
CA GLY A 110 0.90 -19.26 -9.36
C GLY A 110 1.44 -17.88 -8.92
N HIS A 111 0.99 -17.42 -7.76
CA HIS A 111 1.35 -16.09 -7.22
C HIS A 111 2.86 -15.93 -6.96
N ASN A 112 3.58 -17.01 -6.64
CA ASN A 112 5.04 -16.95 -6.46
C ASN A 112 5.77 -16.59 -7.77
N ALA A 113 5.26 -17.04 -8.91
CA ALA A 113 5.78 -16.68 -10.24
C ALA A 113 5.47 -15.20 -10.55
N GLY A 114 4.28 -14.70 -10.19
CA GLY A 114 3.95 -13.29 -10.29
C GLY A 114 4.88 -12.43 -9.43
N ASP A 115 5.15 -12.82 -8.19
CA ASP A 115 6.08 -12.13 -7.31
C ASP A 115 7.51 -12.12 -7.87
N TYR A 116 7.94 -13.22 -8.48
CA TYR A 116 9.22 -13.31 -9.20
C TYR A 116 9.28 -12.32 -10.37
N VAL A 117 8.22 -12.25 -11.20
CA VAL A 117 8.14 -11.30 -12.31
C VAL A 117 8.20 -9.85 -11.81
N LEU A 118 7.45 -9.50 -10.77
CA LEU A 118 7.47 -8.16 -10.16
C LEU A 118 8.87 -7.76 -9.69
N LYS A 119 9.60 -8.66 -9.02
CA LYS A 119 10.97 -8.41 -8.55
C LYS A 119 11.94 -8.17 -9.70
N ASN A 120 11.94 -9.07 -10.68
CA ASN A 120 12.85 -8.95 -11.83
C ASN A 120 12.56 -7.72 -12.69
N LEU A 121 11.28 -7.40 -12.93
CA LEU A 121 10.90 -6.16 -13.61
C LEU A 121 11.40 -4.93 -12.84
N SER A 122 11.29 -4.96 -11.51
CA SER A 122 11.77 -3.86 -10.66
C SER A 122 13.28 -3.65 -10.78
N ASP A 123 14.06 -4.74 -10.87
CA ASP A 123 15.51 -4.66 -11.06
C ASP A 123 15.87 -4.15 -12.46
N ILE A 124 15.12 -4.57 -13.50
CA ILE A 124 15.26 -4.05 -14.87
C ILE A 124 14.97 -2.54 -14.89
N MET A 125 13.87 -2.10 -14.28
CA MET A 125 13.53 -0.67 -14.20
C MET A 125 14.59 0.13 -13.45
N ARG A 126 15.07 -0.36 -12.30
CA ARG A 126 16.11 0.30 -11.51
C ARG A 126 17.39 0.52 -12.32
N SER A 127 17.81 -0.49 -13.10
CA SER A 127 19.01 -0.40 -13.95
C SER A 127 18.81 0.46 -15.21
N SER A 128 17.59 0.51 -15.75
CA SER A 128 17.30 1.22 -17.02
C SER A 128 16.87 2.67 -16.81
N CYS A 129 16.36 3.01 -15.63
CA CYS A 129 15.81 4.32 -15.31
C CYS A 129 16.61 5.01 -14.18
N GLU A 130 17.92 4.83 -14.16
CA GLU A 130 18.80 5.47 -13.17
C GLU A 130 18.60 6.99 -13.17
N GLY A 131 18.58 7.58 -11.97
CA GLY A 131 18.32 9.01 -11.77
C GLY A 131 16.85 9.42 -11.74
N ASN A 132 15.91 8.48 -11.94
CA ASN A 132 14.48 8.72 -11.79
C ASN A 132 13.94 8.15 -10.47
N VAL A 133 12.81 8.68 -10.00
CA VAL A 133 12.07 8.08 -8.88
C VAL A 133 11.14 7.01 -9.43
N ILE A 134 11.30 5.78 -8.96
CA ILE A 134 10.54 4.62 -9.41
C ILE A 134 9.75 4.07 -8.24
N SER A 135 8.46 3.87 -8.40
CA SER A 135 7.60 3.30 -7.35
C SER A 135 6.71 2.18 -7.88
N ARG A 136 6.39 1.25 -6.99
CA ARG A 136 5.25 0.38 -7.17
C ARG A 136 3.99 1.14 -6.79
N TRP A 137 3.14 1.39 -7.78
CA TRP A 137 1.95 2.22 -7.63
C TRP A 137 0.72 1.43 -7.18
N GLY A 138 0.60 0.20 -7.66
CA GLY A 138 -0.48 -0.73 -7.36
C GLY A 138 0.02 -2.18 -7.35
N GLY A 139 -0.87 -3.13 -7.55
CA GLY A 139 -0.55 -4.56 -7.57
C GLY A 139 0.51 -4.92 -8.62
N GLU A 140 0.24 -4.59 -9.87
CA GLU A 140 1.09 -4.83 -11.05
C GLU A 140 1.49 -3.53 -11.76
N GLU A 141 1.15 -2.38 -11.17
CA GLU A 141 1.36 -1.06 -11.72
C GLU A 141 2.57 -0.39 -11.10
N PHE A 142 3.33 0.31 -11.93
CA PHE A 142 4.49 1.10 -11.52
C PHE A 142 4.36 2.53 -12.02
N LEU A 143 4.90 3.48 -11.25
CA LEU A 143 4.96 4.87 -11.62
C LEU A 143 6.41 5.34 -11.59
N ILE A 144 6.85 5.96 -12.67
CA ILE A 144 8.16 6.62 -12.76
C ILE A 144 7.94 8.11 -12.84
N LEU A 145 8.71 8.85 -12.03
CA LEU A 145 8.82 10.29 -12.13
C LEU A 145 10.20 10.62 -12.68
N SER A 146 10.22 11.24 -13.86
CA SER A 146 11.44 11.69 -14.54
C SER A 146 11.51 13.21 -14.51
N THR A 147 12.71 13.75 -14.24
CA THR A 147 12.99 15.18 -14.28
C THR A 147 14.20 15.42 -15.19
N GLY A 148 14.10 16.40 -16.11
CA GLY A 148 15.22 16.84 -16.92
C GLY A 148 15.66 15.93 -18.08
N SER A 149 14.90 14.89 -18.43
CA SER A 149 15.25 13.99 -19.54
C SER A 149 14.63 14.45 -20.86
N LYS A 150 15.48 14.83 -21.83
CA LYS A 150 15.03 15.22 -23.19
C LYS A 150 14.56 14.04 -24.05
N ASP A 151 14.97 12.79 -23.70
CA ASP A 151 14.72 11.60 -24.51
C ASP A 151 13.93 10.53 -23.74
N ILE A 152 13.02 10.96 -22.86
CA ILE A 152 12.30 10.02 -22.00
C ILE A 152 11.47 9.00 -22.79
N HIS A 153 10.90 9.38 -23.93
CA HIS A 153 10.17 8.47 -24.79
C HIS A 153 11.06 7.33 -25.31
N SER A 154 12.24 7.64 -25.86
CA SER A 154 13.21 6.65 -26.35
C SER A 154 13.63 5.69 -25.23
N ARG A 155 13.90 6.24 -24.04
CA ARG A 155 14.27 5.42 -22.87
C ARG A 155 13.15 4.47 -22.43
N MET A 156 11.90 4.88 -22.52
CA MET A 156 10.75 4.02 -22.22
C MET A 156 10.57 2.93 -23.26
N GLU A 157 10.81 3.23 -24.54
CA GLU A 157 10.79 2.22 -25.59
C GLU A 157 11.94 1.21 -25.44
N ASP A 158 13.14 1.65 -25.03
CA ASP A 158 14.25 0.77 -24.71
C ASP A 158 13.96 -0.11 -23.50
N LEU A 159 13.31 0.44 -22.46
CA LEU A 159 12.84 -0.33 -21.31
C LEU A 159 11.83 -1.41 -21.74
N ARG A 160 10.82 -1.04 -22.53
CA ARG A 160 9.82 -1.97 -23.05
C ARG A 160 10.46 -3.12 -23.80
N LYS A 161 11.36 -2.83 -24.76
CA LYS A 161 12.10 -3.85 -25.54
C LYS A 161 12.98 -4.71 -24.67
N LYS A 162 13.62 -4.15 -23.66
CA LYS A 162 14.46 -4.88 -22.71
C LYS A 162 13.62 -5.90 -21.92
N VAL A 163 12.44 -5.50 -21.46
CA VAL A 163 11.52 -6.40 -20.77
C VAL A 163 11.06 -7.52 -21.71
N GLU A 164 10.58 -7.18 -22.91
CA GLU A 164 10.14 -8.15 -23.92
C GLU A 164 11.23 -9.18 -24.29
N SER A 165 12.50 -8.75 -24.32
CA SER A 165 13.63 -9.63 -24.66
C SER A 165 14.24 -10.38 -23.48
N THR A 166 13.79 -10.11 -22.26
CA THR A 166 14.32 -10.76 -21.05
C THR A 166 13.70 -12.13 -20.85
N ASP A 167 14.52 -13.14 -20.62
CA ASP A 167 14.05 -14.48 -20.27
C ASP A 167 13.67 -14.53 -18.77
N PHE A 168 12.38 -14.45 -18.49
CA PHE A 168 11.85 -14.71 -17.15
C PHE A 168 11.68 -16.21 -16.98
N VAL A 169 12.52 -16.86 -16.16
CA VAL A 169 12.47 -18.31 -15.94
C VAL A 169 12.14 -18.58 -14.47
N PHE A 170 11.00 -19.21 -14.20
CA PHE A 170 10.57 -19.60 -12.87
C PHE A 170 10.24 -21.10 -12.83
N ASP A 171 10.87 -21.83 -11.91
CA ASP A 171 10.74 -23.29 -11.78
C ASP A 171 10.91 -24.04 -13.11
N GLY A 172 11.87 -23.60 -13.96
CA GLY A 172 12.18 -24.18 -15.26
C GLY A 172 11.21 -23.80 -16.39
N ASN A 173 10.16 -23.00 -16.10
CA ASN A 173 9.21 -22.51 -17.09
C ASN A 173 9.60 -21.11 -17.54
N LYS A 174 9.64 -20.89 -18.85
CA LYS A 174 9.78 -19.54 -19.42
C LYS A 174 8.44 -18.85 -19.39
N ILE A 175 8.43 -17.63 -18.86
CA ILE A 175 7.26 -16.76 -18.79
C ILE A 175 7.47 -15.60 -19.74
N ASP A 176 6.58 -15.42 -20.72
CA ASP A 176 6.61 -14.27 -21.60
C ASP A 176 6.00 -13.06 -20.89
N VAL A 177 6.80 -12.03 -20.71
CA VAL A 177 6.42 -10.80 -20.00
C VAL A 177 6.58 -9.61 -20.93
N THR A 178 5.50 -8.85 -21.08
CA THR A 178 5.52 -7.53 -21.75
C THR A 178 4.93 -6.49 -20.84
N ILE A 179 5.20 -5.22 -21.14
CA ILE A 179 4.68 -4.06 -20.40
C ILE A 179 4.07 -3.06 -21.37
N THR A 180 2.98 -2.44 -20.93
CA THR A 180 2.40 -1.27 -21.60
C THR A 180 2.73 -0.03 -20.79
N ILE A 181 3.07 1.06 -21.47
CA ILE A 181 3.57 2.30 -20.87
C ILE A 181 2.73 3.48 -21.37
N GLY A 182 2.23 4.28 -20.43
CA GLY A 182 1.59 5.58 -20.70
C GLY A 182 2.45 6.70 -20.16
N LEU A 183 2.85 7.66 -21.02
CA LEU A 183 3.72 8.77 -20.66
C LEU A 183 2.96 10.09 -20.76
N ALA A 184 3.05 10.92 -19.71
CA ALA A 184 2.51 12.29 -19.71
C ALA A 184 3.60 13.28 -19.27
N GLU A 185 3.93 14.22 -20.14
CA GLU A 185 4.76 15.38 -19.81
C GLU A 185 3.97 16.38 -18.95
N LYS A 186 4.69 17.14 -18.13
CA LYS A 186 4.08 18.20 -17.31
C LYS A 186 3.77 19.44 -18.14
N LYS A 187 2.81 19.34 -19.06
CA LYS A 187 2.32 20.47 -19.84
C LYS A 187 1.05 21.03 -19.18
N ASP A 188 1.07 22.29 -18.79
CA ASP A 188 -0.09 23.11 -18.43
C ASP A 188 -1.02 22.57 -17.31
N THR A 189 -0.53 21.68 -16.44
CA THR A 189 -1.34 21.22 -15.32
C THR A 189 -0.66 21.49 -13.98
N ARG A 190 -1.36 22.25 -13.13
CA ARG A 190 -0.97 22.48 -11.73
C ARG A 190 -1.43 21.36 -10.81
N SER A 191 -2.27 20.45 -11.30
CA SER A 191 -2.85 19.34 -10.51
C SER A 191 -2.08 18.06 -10.77
N ILE A 192 -1.50 17.50 -9.70
CA ILE A 192 -0.81 16.21 -9.71
C ILE A 192 -1.77 15.11 -10.16
N ASP A 193 -3.00 15.11 -9.63
CA ASP A 193 -4.01 14.10 -9.98
C ASP A 193 -4.31 14.09 -11.48
N LYS A 194 -4.47 15.27 -12.09
CA LYS A 194 -4.68 15.38 -13.55
C LYS A 194 -3.47 14.93 -14.35
N TRP A 195 -2.28 15.10 -13.82
CA TRP A 195 -1.06 14.67 -14.48
C TRP A 195 -0.94 13.14 -14.49
N ILE A 196 -1.16 12.51 -13.32
CA ILE A 196 -1.23 11.06 -13.20
C ILE A 196 -2.36 10.50 -14.07
N GLN A 197 -3.55 11.11 -14.04
CA GLN A 197 -4.68 10.70 -14.86
C GLN A 197 -4.35 10.69 -16.35
N ARG A 198 -3.60 11.66 -16.86
CA ARG A 198 -3.18 11.68 -18.28
C ARG A 198 -2.27 10.50 -18.63
N ALA A 199 -1.34 10.13 -17.73
CA ALA A 199 -0.49 8.96 -17.95
C ALA A 199 -1.32 7.67 -17.92
N ASP A 200 -2.29 7.57 -17.03
CA ASP A 200 -3.23 6.44 -16.95
C ASP A 200 -4.11 6.32 -18.20
N GLU A 201 -4.65 7.44 -18.71
CA GLU A 201 -5.41 7.47 -19.97
C GLU A 201 -4.56 6.97 -21.15
N LYS A 202 -3.27 7.31 -21.20
CA LYS A 202 -2.33 6.81 -22.22
C LYS A 202 -2.04 5.32 -22.03
N LEU A 203 -1.83 4.86 -20.81
CA LEU A 203 -1.69 3.44 -20.50
C LEU A 203 -2.92 2.67 -20.97
N TYR A 204 -4.12 3.15 -20.66
CA TYR A 204 -5.36 2.53 -21.09
C TYR A 204 -5.50 2.46 -22.62
N GLN A 205 -5.09 3.53 -23.35
CA GLN A 205 -5.02 3.51 -24.82
C GLN A 205 -4.08 2.42 -25.31
N GLY A 206 -2.89 2.26 -24.71
CA GLY A 206 -1.93 1.22 -25.05
C GLY A 206 -2.49 -0.19 -24.82
N LYS A 207 -3.14 -0.41 -23.68
CA LYS A 207 -3.80 -1.70 -23.38
C LYS A 207 -4.85 -2.08 -24.44
N ASN A 208 -5.60 -1.10 -24.93
CA ASN A 208 -6.64 -1.32 -25.97
C ASN A 208 -6.07 -1.41 -27.38
N SER A 209 -4.87 -0.91 -27.65
CA SER A 209 -4.23 -0.95 -28.99
C SER A 209 -3.37 -2.18 -29.23
N GLY A 210 -3.42 -3.17 -28.34
CA GLY A 210 -2.70 -4.43 -28.51
C GLY A 210 -1.62 -4.71 -27.48
N LYS A 211 -1.48 -3.84 -26.46
CA LYS A 211 -0.47 -3.96 -25.41
C LYS A 211 0.96 -3.83 -25.91
N ASN A 212 1.97 -4.05 -25.03
CA ASN A 212 3.39 -4.04 -25.39
C ASN A 212 3.79 -2.80 -26.23
N VAL A 213 3.42 -1.61 -25.74
CA VAL A 213 3.56 -0.35 -26.46
C VAL A 213 3.80 0.82 -25.51
N VAL A 214 4.47 1.86 -26.00
CA VAL A 214 4.60 3.17 -25.33
C VAL A 214 3.67 4.17 -25.99
N ILE A 215 2.76 4.78 -25.23
CA ILE A 215 1.85 5.85 -25.67
C ILE A 215 2.26 7.17 -24.99
N VAL A 216 2.37 8.23 -25.82
CA VAL A 216 2.81 9.58 -25.39
C VAL A 216 1.68 10.59 -25.55
#